data_d1272434d1a315a6d239ea64ad3768f7
#
_entry.id   d1272434d1a315a6d239ea64ad3768f7
#
_cell.length_a   1.000
_cell.length_b   1.000
_cell.length_c   1.000
_cell.angle_alpha   90.00
_cell.angle_beta   90.00
_cell.angle_gamma   90.00
#
_symmetry.space_group_name_H-M   'P 1'
#
loop_
_entity.id
_entity.type
_entity.pdbx_description
1 polymer ?
#
loop_
_entity_poly.entity_id
_entity_poly.type
_entity_poly.pdbx_seq_one_letter_code
_entity_poly.pdbx_strand_id
1 'polypeptide(L)'
;MPTTLVAQVDSAYGGKTGVDLPEGKNYVGSFHQPAAVVCDPATLDTLPPAELAAGYAEVVKTALIAGGRLWARVRQGGPVDQEQILGCVRTKLEVVADDERDAGRRQVLNLGHTVGHAIEAATGYGRYRHGEAVGLGLLCALRLSGRDALRQEVAGLLEARGLPLSFSGASIDEILTVLARDKKRSGGSVPLVLVEAPGQVTPGHELDQAELRAAIEEAHSG
;
A
#
# COMPACT_ATOMS: atom_id res chain seq x y z
N MET A 1 17.26 9.51 -8.97
CA MET A 1 16.59 10.60 -8.23
C MET A 1 15.09 10.41 -8.37
N PRO A 2 14.34 10.13 -7.30
CA PRO A 2 12.88 9.99 -7.33
C PRO A 2 12.20 11.36 -7.48
N THR A 3 11.21 11.45 -8.36
CA THR A 3 10.48 12.69 -8.69
C THR A 3 8.97 12.61 -8.43
N THR A 4 8.49 11.47 -7.94
CA THR A 4 7.10 11.29 -7.49
C THR A 4 7.06 11.01 -6.00
N LEU A 5 5.93 11.30 -5.34
CA LEU A 5 5.80 11.03 -3.91
C LEU A 5 5.95 9.53 -3.61
N VAL A 6 5.30 8.64 -4.39
CA VAL A 6 5.46 7.18 -4.26
C VAL A 6 6.93 6.77 -4.29
N ALA A 7 7.70 7.34 -5.23
CA ALA A 7 9.11 7.01 -5.35
C ALA A 7 9.94 7.55 -4.18
N GLN A 8 9.64 8.76 -3.68
CA GLN A 8 10.35 9.37 -2.56
C GLN A 8 10.10 8.68 -1.23
N VAL A 9 8.89 8.13 -1.01
CA VAL A 9 8.55 7.49 0.27
C VAL A 9 8.68 5.97 0.25
N ASP A 10 8.73 5.35 -0.95
CA ASP A 10 8.69 3.90 -1.06
C ASP A 10 9.58 3.34 -2.19
N SER A 11 9.22 3.46 -3.45
CA SER A 11 9.74 2.59 -4.52
C SER A 11 11.22 2.80 -4.86
N ALA A 12 11.83 3.95 -4.57
CA ALA A 12 13.26 4.21 -4.83
C ALA A 12 14.21 3.44 -3.88
N TYR A 13 13.68 2.79 -2.84
CA TYR A 13 14.46 2.13 -1.79
C TYR A 13 14.17 0.64 -1.75
N GLY A 14 15.16 -0.14 -1.30
CA GLY A 14 14.97 -1.57 -1.00
C GLY A 14 15.23 -2.53 -2.16
N GLY A 15 15.76 -2.02 -3.28
CA GLY A 15 16.38 -2.82 -4.32
C GLY A 15 15.46 -3.70 -5.18
N LYS A 16 14.13 -3.61 -5.06
CA LYS A 16 13.21 -4.28 -5.98
C LYS A 16 13.16 -3.48 -7.29
N THR A 17 13.70 -4.04 -8.39
CA THR A 17 13.80 -3.37 -9.70
C THR A 17 12.86 -3.96 -10.75
N GLY A 18 11.78 -4.62 -10.30
CA GLY A 18 10.80 -5.23 -11.19
C GLY A 18 10.14 -4.22 -12.13
N VAL A 19 9.97 -4.61 -13.39
CA VAL A 19 9.24 -3.84 -14.40
C VAL A 19 7.98 -4.58 -14.81
N ASP A 20 6.98 -3.80 -15.18
CA ASP A 20 5.70 -4.31 -15.64
C ASP A 20 5.79 -4.79 -17.09
N LEU A 21 5.16 -5.91 -17.37
CA LEU A 21 4.94 -6.45 -18.70
C LEU A 21 3.44 -6.53 -18.98
N PRO A 22 3.01 -6.68 -20.25
CA PRO A 22 1.61 -6.91 -20.57
C PRO A 22 1.00 -8.12 -19.84
N GLU A 23 1.83 -9.12 -19.50
CA GLU A 23 1.46 -10.37 -18.85
C GLU A 23 1.35 -10.25 -17.32
N GLY A 24 1.89 -9.17 -16.72
CA GLY A 24 1.82 -8.96 -15.27
C GLY A 24 2.77 -7.89 -14.74
N LYS A 25 2.44 -7.39 -13.54
CA LYS A 25 3.27 -6.41 -12.83
C LYS A 25 4.50 -7.06 -12.20
N ASN A 26 5.61 -6.30 -12.17
CA ASN A 26 6.88 -6.67 -11.51
C ASN A 26 7.45 -8.02 -11.98
N TYR A 27 7.23 -8.40 -13.23
CA TYR A 27 7.50 -9.74 -13.73
C TYR A 27 8.97 -9.98 -14.05
N VAL A 28 9.70 -8.95 -14.46
CA VAL A 28 11.12 -9.02 -14.80
C VAL A 28 11.90 -8.00 -14.00
N GLY A 29 12.88 -8.46 -13.26
CA GLY A 29 13.73 -7.61 -12.43
C GLY A 29 14.68 -8.42 -11.56
N SER A 30 15.37 -7.74 -10.67
CA SER A 30 16.28 -8.35 -9.71
C SER A 30 16.24 -7.59 -8.38
N PHE A 31 16.82 -8.18 -7.35
CA PHE A 31 17.20 -7.43 -6.16
C PHE A 31 18.53 -6.75 -6.41
N HIS A 32 18.52 -5.43 -6.60
CA HIS A 32 19.72 -4.63 -6.84
C HIS A 32 19.62 -3.30 -6.11
N GLN A 33 20.43 -3.13 -5.07
CA GLN A 33 20.42 -1.92 -4.25
C GLN A 33 20.99 -0.73 -5.02
N PRO A 34 20.38 0.45 -4.91
CA PRO A 34 20.94 1.66 -5.49
C PRO A 34 22.24 2.05 -4.77
N ALA A 35 23.23 2.54 -5.53
CA ALA A 35 24.47 3.09 -4.95
C ALA A 35 24.20 4.34 -4.09
N ALA A 36 23.22 5.14 -4.49
CA ALA A 36 22.73 6.30 -3.74
C ALA A 36 21.31 6.66 -4.21
N VAL A 37 20.51 7.23 -3.31
CA VAL A 37 19.22 7.84 -3.64
C VAL A 37 19.28 9.31 -3.24
N VAL A 38 19.17 10.20 -4.22
CA VAL A 38 19.09 11.65 -4.01
C VAL A 38 17.63 12.04 -4.06
N CYS A 39 17.05 12.33 -2.91
CA CYS A 39 15.66 12.73 -2.75
C CYS A 39 15.57 14.25 -2.55
N ASP A 40 14.95 14.92 -3.52
CA ASP A 40 14.67 16.36 -3.45
C ASP A 40 13.15 16.58 -3.43
N PRO A 41 12.57 16.97 -2.29
CA PRO A 41 11.13 17.24 -2.18
C PRO A 41 10.62 18.34 -3.13
N ALA A 42 11.47 19.29 -3.57
CA ALA A 42 11.05 20.34 -4.49
C ALA A 42 10.59 19.79 -5.87
N THR A 43 11.01 18.55 -6.22
CA THR A 43 10.50 17.89 -7.43
C THR A 43 9.00 17.58 -7.37
N LEU A 44 8.40 17.60 -6.19
CA LEU A 44 6.96 17.40 -5.99
C LEU A 44 6.13 18.63 -6.36
N ASP A 45 6.73 19.82 -6.45
CA ASP A 45 6.01 21.07 -6.76
C ASP A 45 5.38 21.04 -8.16
N THR A 46 5.95 20.25 -9.07
CA THR A 46 5.43 20.06 -10.44
C THR A 46 4.67 18.75 -10.63
N LEU A 47 4.54 17.94 -9.57
CA LEU A 47 3.82 16.68 -9.66
C LEU A 47 2.31 16.93 -9.78
N PRO A 48 1.61 16.28 -10.74
CA PRO A 48 0.16 16.40 -10.84
C PRO A 48 -0.54 16.06 -9.52
N PRO A 49 -1.58 16.82 -9.12
CA PRO A 49 -2.27 16.61 -7.84
C PRO A 49 -2.76 15.18 -7.61
N ALA A 50 -3.22 14.51 -8.67
CA ALA A 50 -3.68 13.12 -8.57
C ALA A 50 -2.55 12.12 -8.27
N GLU A 51 -1.34 12.37 -8.76
CA GLU A 51 -0.16 11.55 -8.45
C GLU A 51 0.36 11.82 -7.04
N LEU A 52 0.26 13.08 -6.58
CA LEU A 52 0.58 13.43 -5.21
C LEU A 52 -0.40 12.77 -4.23
N ALA A 53 -1.70 12.80 -4.53
CA ALA A 53 -2.74 12.14 -3.76
C ALA A 53 -2.52 10.62 -3.71
N ALA A 54 -2.26 9.97 -4.86
CA ALA A 54 -1.96 8.54 -4.91
C ALA A 54 -0.74 8.19 -4.03
N GLY A 55 0.33 8.99 -4.09
CA GLY A 55 1.51 8.80 -3.24
C GLY A 55 1.22 8.93 -1.75
N TYR A 56 0.21 9.69 -1.36
CA TYR A 56 -0.16 9.86 0.04
C TYR A 56 -0.69 8.57 0.68
N ALA A 57 -1.31 7.67 -0.07
CA ALA A 57 -1.71 6.36 0.45
C ALA A 57 -0.50 5.56 0.97
N GLU A 58 0.65 5.66 0.30
CA GLU A 58 1.90 5.04 0.74
C GLU A 58 2.48 5.70 2.00
N VAL A 59 2.30 7.02 2.15
CA VAL A 59 2.66 7.73 3.39
C VAL A 59 1.82 7.22 4.55
N VAL A 60 0.50 7.10 4.37
CA VAL A 60 -0.43 6.57 5.39
C VAL A 60 -0.09 5.12 5.73
N LYS A 61 0.14 4.27 4.72
CA LYS A 61 0.57 2.87 4.90
C LYS A 61 1.82 2.80 5.79
N THR A 62 2.85 3.56 5.41
CA THR A 62 4.12 3.53 6.12
C THR A 62 4.00 4.10 7.53
N ALA A 63 3.15 5.11 7.73
CA ALA A 63 2.86 5.65 9.05
C ALA A 63 2.15 4.65 9.96
N LEU A 64 1.23 3.84 9.43
CA LEU A 64 0.61 2.74 10.17
C LEU A 64 1.66 1.69 10.57
N ILE A 65 2.60 1.35 9.69
CA ILE A 65 3.67 0.39 9.96
C ILE A 65 4.63 0.93 11.03
N ALA A 66 5.04 2.19 10.91
CA ALA A 66 5.99 2.82 11.82
C ALA A 66 5.40 3.11 13.21
N GLY A 67 4.13 3.54 13.24
CA GLY A 67 3.51 4.06 14.46
C GLY A 67 4.16 5.33 14.97
N GLY A 68 4.10 5.53 16.28
CA GLY A 68 4.82 6.55 17.01
C GLY A 68 4.74 7.96 16.41
N ARG A 69 5.91 8.58 16.23
CA ARG A 69 6.02 9.99 15.78
C ARG A 69 5.52 10.19 14.34
N LEU A 70 5.79 9.22 13.44
CA LEU A 70 5.35 9.35 12.05
C LEU A 70 3.82 9.29 11.96
N TRP A 71 3.19 8.34 12.63
CA TRP A 71 1.73 8.26 12.70
C TRP A 71 1.12 9.52 13.31
N ALA A 72 1.65 9.98 14.46
CA ALA A 72 1.17 11.19 15.13
C ALA A 72 1.21 12.44 14.23
N ARG A 73 2.15 12.50 13.28
CA ARG A 73 2.28 13.59 12.32
C ARG A 73 1.32 13.43 11.14
N VAL A 74 1.20 12.23 10.58
CA VAL A 74 0.33 11.96 9.43
C VAL A 74 -1.14 12.13 9.79
N ARG A 75 -1.56 11.69 10.98
CA ARG A 75 -2.95 11.81 11.45
C ARG A 75 -3.43 13.26 11.64
N GLN A 76 -2.52 14.23 11.77
CA GLN A 76 -2.88 15.65 11.83
C GLN A 76 -3.38 16.20 10.46
N GLY A 77 -3.16 15.45 9.38
CA GLY A 77 -3.46 15.89 8.03
C GLY A 77 -2.45 16.95 7.55
N GLY A 78 -2.87 17.77 6.59
CA GLY A 78 -2.01 18.80 6.00
C GLY A 78 -1.08 18.28 4.88
N PRO A 79 -0.32 19.15 4.20
CA PRO A 79 0.60 18.77 3.12
C PRO A 79 1.66 17.77 3.59
N VAL A 80 2.12 16.92 2.68
CA VAL A 80 3.27 16.05 2.96
C VAL A 80 4.52 16.93 3.06
N ASP A 81 5.26 16.79 4.14
CA ASP A 81 6.47 17.53 4.40
C ASP A 81 7.71 16.62 4.42
N GLN A 82 8.87 17.25 4.47
CA GLN A 82 10.15 16.57 4.48
C GLN A 82 10.30 15.57 5.64
N GLU A 83 9.76 15.87 6.82
CA GLU A 83 9.83 14.98 7.99
C GLU A 83 9.01 13.71 7.78
N GLN A 84 7.85 13.82 7.11
CA GLN A 84 7.04 12.67 6.75
C GLN A 84 7.77 11.80 5.71
N ILE A 85 8.36 12.40 4.68
CA ILE A 85 9.17 11.70 3.68
C ILE A 85 10.33 10.96 4.36
N LEU A 86 11.11 11.66 5.18
CA LEU A 86 12.23 11.06 5.92
C LEU A 86 11.77 9.94 6.86
N GLY A 87 10.63 10.11 7.53
CA GLY A 87 10.03 9.08 8.38
C GLY A 87 9.70 7.81 7.59
N CYS A 88 9.08 7.96 6.41
CA CYS A 88 8.80 6.85 5.51
C CYS A 88 10.08 6.14 5.04
N VAL A 89 11.08 6.90 4.61
CA VAL A 89 12.36 6.36 4.15
C VAL A 89 13.04 5.57 5.26
N ARG A 90 13.14 6.11 6.47
CA ARG A 90 13.76 5.42 7.63
C ARG A 90 13.04 4.12 7.93
N THR A 91 11.71 4.15 8.03
CA THR A 91 10.90 2.96 8.30
C THR A 91 11.15 1.88 7.25
N LYS A 92 11.12 2.26 5.96
CA LYS A 92 11.37 1.30 4.88
C LYS A 92 12.79 0.73 4.93
N LEU A 93 13.80 1.56 5.15
CA LEU A 93 15.20 1.12 5.24
C LEU A 93 15.43 0.19 6.43
N GLU A 94 14.82 0.45 7.59
CA GLU A 94 14.88 -0.43 8.76
C GLU A 94 14.27 -1.80 8.44
N VAL A 95 13.07 -1.83 7.82
CA VAL A 95 12.43 -3.10 7.43
C VAL A 95 13.25 -3.87 6.40
N VAL A 96 13.82 -3.18 5.41
CA VAL A 96 14.65 -3.79 4.36
C VAL A 96 15.99 -4.28 4.91
N ALA A 97 16.59 -3.57 5.88
CA ALA A 97 17.83 -4.00 6.51
C ALA A 97 17.67 -5.32 7.27
N ASP A 98 16.49 -5.54 7.88
CA ASP A 98 16.19 -6.77 8.60
C ASP A 98 15.84 -7.94 7.64
N ASP A 99 15.30 -7.64 6.45
CA ASP A 99 14.86 -8.65 5.48
C ASP A 99 14.98 -8.11 4.04
N GLU A 100 16.18 -8.19 3.50
CA GLU A 100 16.45 -7.67 2.15
C GLU A 100 15.65 -8.39 1.05
N ARG A 101 15.42 -9.70 1.20
CA ARG A 101 14.86 -10.57 0.16
C ARG A 101 13.35 -10.83 0.28
N ASP A 102 12.68 -10.17 1.22
CA ASP A 102 11.22 -10.28 1.41
C ASP A 102 10.77 -11.71 1.78
N ALA A 103 11.54 -12.36 2.63
CA ALA A 103 11.25 -13.71 3.07
C ALA A 103 10.42 -13.79 4.37
N GLY A 104 10.26 -12.67 5.08
CA GLY A 104 9.58 -12.62 6.37
C GLY A 104 9.09 -11.23 6.76
N ARG A 105 9.84 -10.51 7.60
CA ARG A 105 9.40 -9.20 8.16
C ARG A 105 9.04 -8.17 7.10
N ARG A 106 9.75 -8.15 5.96
CA ARG A 106 9.51 -7.17 4.90
C ARG A 106 8.10 -7.25 4.33
N GLN A 107 7.42 -8.37 4.49
CA GLN A 107 6.02 -8.52 4.06
C GLN A 107 5.07 -7.52 4.73
N VAL A 108 5.42 -6.90 5.88
CA VAL A 108 4.61 -5.82 6.48
C VAL A 108 4.41 -4.64 5.52
N LEU A 109 5.36 -4.41 4.58
CA LEU A 109 5.25 -3.38 3.56
C LEU A 109 4.12 -3.63 2.56
N ASN A 110 3.57 -4.85 2.53
CA ASN A 110 2.42 -5.22 1.71
C ASN A 110 1.07 -4.90 2.38
N LEU A 111 1.06 -4.15 3.49
CA LEU A 111 -0.18 -3.68 4.10
C LEU A 111 -1.05 -2.95 3.06
N GLY A 112 -2.29 -3.38 2.89
CA GLY A 112 -3.22 -2.89 1.87
C GLY A 112 -2.97 -3.41 0.44
N HIS A 113 -1.78 -3.94 0.13
CA HIS A 113 -1.42 -4.32 -1.23
C HIS A 113 -2.15 -5.57 -1.73
N THR A 114 -2.44 -6.53 -0.88
CA THR A 114 -3.09 -7.79 -1.28
C THR A 114 -4.43 -7.52 -1.96
N VAL A 115 -5.32 -6.77 -1.32
CA VAL A 115 -6.62 -6.38 -1.89
C VAL A 115 -6.43 -5.29 -2.95
N GLY A 116 -5.54 -4.32 -2.73
CA GLY A 116 -5.25 -3.25 -3.67
C GLY A 116 -4.82 -3.77 -5.05
N HIS A 117 -3.86 -4.68 -5.11
CA HIS A 117 -3.42 -5.30 -6.37
C HIS A 117 -4.53 -6.13 -7.04
N ALA A 118 -5.39 -6.77 -6.25
CA ALA A 118 -6.53 -7.50 -6.81
C ALA A 118 -7.54 -6.54 -7.46
N ILE A 119 -7.79 -5.37 -6.85
CA ILE A 119 -8.62 -4.30 -7.44
C ILE A 119 -7.97 -3.77 -8.72
N GLU A 120 -6.67 -3.44 -8.72
CA GLU A 120 -5.96 -3.00 -9.93
C GLU A 120 -6.08 -4.00 -11.07
N ALA A 121 -5.84 -5.28 -10.78
CA ALA A 121 -5.86 -6.34 -11.78
C ALA A 121 -7.27 -6.59 -12.33
N ALA A 122 -8.27 -6.68 -11.46
CA ALA A 122 -9.66 -6.93 -11.85
C ALA A 122 -10.26 -5.76 -12.66
N THR A 123 -9.77 -4.53 -12.43
CA THR A 123 -10.20 -3.32 -13.16
C THR A 123 -9.31 -2.98 -14.36
N GLY A 124 -8.36 -3.85 -14.73
CA GLY A 124 -7.54 -3.74 -15.95
C GLY A 124 -6.35 -2.79 -15.86
N TYR A 125 -5.79 -2.54 -14.65
CA TYR A 125 -4.59 -1.73 -14.36
C TYR A 125 -4.62 -0.25 -14.79
N GLY A 126 -5.67 0.19 -15.47
CA GLY A 126 -5.76 1.58 -15.96
C GLY A 126 -6.81 2.42 -15.27
N ARG A 127 -7.71 1.80 -14.47
CA ARG A 127 -8.82 2.50 -13.83
C ARG A 127 -8.39 3.22 -12.55
N TYR A 128 -7.58 2.57 -11.73
CA TYR A 128 -7.07 3.11 -10.47
C TYR A 128 -5.56 3.30 -10.56
N ARG A 129 -5.07 4.42 -10.03
CA ARG A 129 -3.65 4.58 -9.72
C ARG A 129 -3.27 3.63 -8.61
N HIS A 130 -2.02 3.23 -8.57
CA HIS A 130 -1.52 2.32 -7.54
C HIS A 130 -1.91 2.75 -6.11
N GLY A 131 -1.66 3.99 -5.74
CA GLY A 131 -1.99 4.48 -4.40
C GLY A 131 -3.49 4.57 -4.12
N GLU A 132 -4.33 4.80 -5.15
CA GLU A 132 -5.79 4.73 -5.00
C GLU A 132 -6.23 3.32 -4.61
N ALA A 133 -5.69 2.31 -5.30
CA ALA A 133 -5.97 0.91 -4.99
C ALA A 133 -5.39 0.48 -3.64
N VAL A 134 -4.17 0.92 -3.30
CA VAL A 134 -3.58 0.67 -1.98
C VAL A 134 -4.40 1.31 -0.87
N GLY A 135 -4.91 2.53 -1.06
CA GLY A 135 -5.82 3.19 -0.11
C GLY A 135 -7.07 2.35 0.17
N LEU A 136 -7.73 1.83 -0.87
CA LEU A 136 -8.87 0.92 -0.75
C LEU A 136 -8.48 -0.36 -0.01
N GLY A 137 -7.32 -0.94 -0.34
CA GLY A 137 -6.80 -2.11 0.33
C GLY A 137 -6.45 -1.88 1.81
N LEU A 138 -5.99 -0.67 2.18
CA LEU A 138 -5.78 -0.28 3.57
C LEU A 138 -7.10 -0.28 4.36
N LEU A 139 -8.17 0.26 3.78
CA LEU A 139 -9.49 0.25 4.42
C LEU A 139 -10.03 -1.17 4.61
N CYS A 140 -9.81 -2.07 3.63
CA CYS A 140 -10.13 -3.48 3.76
C CYS A 140 -9.28 -4.16 4.86
N ALA A 141 -7.97 -3.93 4.90
CA ALA A 141 -7.08 -4.50 5.90
C ALA A 141 -7.47 -4.05 7.33
N LEU A 142 -7.82 -2.79 7.53
CA LEU A 142 -8.27 -2.26 8.81
C LEU A 142 -9.65 -2.83 9.22
N ARG A 143 -10.56 -3.04 8.26
CA ARG A 143 -11.84 -3.72 8.50
C ARG A 143 -11.60 -5.16 8.97
N LEU A 144 -10.75 -5.90 8.29
CA LEU A 144 -10.37 -7.27 8.63
C LEU A 144 -9.62 -7.37 9.97
N SER A 145 -8.94 -6.30 10.35
CA SER A 145 -8.28 -6.19 11.66
C SER A 145 -9.24 -5.87 12.81
N GLY A 146 -10.53 -5.61 12.53
CA GLY A 146 -11.51 -5.17 13.53
C GLY A 146 -11.19 -3.80 14.14
N ARG A 147 -10.56 -2.90 13.38
CA ARG A 147 -10.10 -1.58 13.85
C ARG A 147 -10.93 -0.46 13.23
N ASP A 148 -12.24 -0.46 13.48
CA ASP A 148 -13.20 0.45 12.85
C ASP A 148 -12.89 1.93 13.11
N ALA A 149 -12.51 2.31 14.32
CA ALA A 149 -12.14 3.69 14.64
C ALA A 149 -10.90 4.14 13.83
N LEU A 150 -9.87 3.29 13.74
CA LEU A 150 -8.67 3.58 12.95
C LEU A 150 -8.98 3.58 11.45
N ARG A 151 -9.89 2.71 10.98
CA ARG A 151 -10.38 2.70 9.60
C ARG A 151 -11.06 4.02 9.24
N GLN A 152 -11.92 4.54 10.11
CA GLN A 152 -12.58 5.84 9.90
C GLN A 152 -11.57 6.99 9.87
N GLU A 153 -10.57 6.98 10.75
CA GLU A 153 -9.51 7.97 10.75
C GLU A 153 -8.70 7.93 9.45
N VAL A 154 -8.31 6.75 8.99
CA VAL A 154 -7.60 6.55 7.72
C VAL A 154 -8.48 6.97 6.53
N ALA A 155 -9.76 6.61 6.52
CA ALA A 155 -10.70 7.03 5.48
C ALA A 155 -10.77 8.56 5.37
N GLY A 156 -10.87 9.27 6.49
CA GLY A 156 -10.86 10.74 6.51
C GLY A 156 -9.56 11.34 5.96
N LEU A 157 -8.40 10.72 6.23
CA LEU A 157 -7.10 11.15 5.68
C LEU A 157 -7.04 10.95 4.15
N LEU A 158 -7.55 9.85 3.64
CA LEU A 158 -7.59 9.55 2.21
C LEU A 158 -8.58 10.46 1.48
N GLU A 159 -9.79 10.62 2.03
CA GLU A 159 -10.85 11.46 1.48
C GLU A 159 -10.42 12.94 1.38
N ALA A 160 -9.73 13.46 2.40
CA ALA A 160 -9.19 14.82 2.40
C ALA A 160 -8.18 15.07 1.25
N ARG A 161 -7.70 14.02 0.60
CA ARG A 161 -6.82 14.07 -0.59
C ARG A 161 -7.55 13.74 -1.88
N GLY A 162 -8.88 13.53 -1.83
CA GLY A 162 -9.66 13.13 -2.99
C GLY A 162 -9.45 11.69 -3.45
N LEU A 163 -8.89 10.84 -2.57
CA LEU A 163 -8.74 9.42 -2.85
C LEU A 163 -10.07 8.69 -2.68
N PRO A 164 -10.36 7.68 -3.51
CA PRO A 164 -11.61 6.94 -3.42
C PRO A 164 -11.67 6.12 -2.13
N LEU A 165 -12.84 6.05 -1.52
CA LEU A 165 -13.14 5.20 -0.36
C LEU A 165 -13.89 3.93 -0.74
N SER A 166 -14.33 3.84 -2.00
CA SER A 166 -14.96 2.67 -2.58
C SER A 166 -14.49 2.45 -4.01
N PHE A 167 -14.62 1.22 -4.51
CA PHE A 167 -14.26 0.89 -5.88
C PHE A 167 -15.47 0.45 -6.70
N SER A 168 -15.32 0.55 -8.02
CA SER A 168 -16.27 0.06 -9.03
C SER A 168 -15.52 -0.43 -10.28
N GLY A 169 -16.24 -1.06 -11.20
CA GLY A 169 -15.66 -1.51 -12.49
C GLY A 169 -15.06 -2.92 -12.44
N ALA A 170 -15.22 -3.63 -11.34
CA ALA A 170 -15.04 -5.07 -11.24
C ALA A 170 -16.02 -5.61 -10.20
N SER A 171 -16.50 -6.82 -10.40
CA SER A 171 -17.33 -7.53 -9.43
C SER A 171 -16.48 -8.09 -8.29
N ILE A 172 -17.11 -8.37 -7.17
CA ILE A 172 -16.47 -9.02 -6.01
C ILE A 172 -15.87 -10.37 -6.39
N ASP A 173 -16.58 -11.15 -7.23
CA ASP A 173 -16.11 -12.47 -7.67
C ASP A 173 -14.87 -12.39 -8.57
N GLU A 174 -14.72 -11.35 -9.38
CA GLU A 174 -13.51 -11.10 -10.17
C GLU A 174 -12.33 -10.81 -9.25
N ILE A 175 -12.50 -9.96 -8.22
CA ILE A 175 -11.45 -9.68 -7.24
C ILE A 175 -11.05 -10.93 -6.46
N LEU A 176 -12.01 -11.71 -5.97
CA LEU A 176 -11.75 -12.97 -5.28
C LEU A 176 -11.05 -13.99 -6.18
N THR A 177 -11.36 -13.99 -7.48
CA THR A 177 -10.69 -14.85 -8.47
C THR A 177 -9.22 -14.46 -8.63
N VAL A 178 -8.89 -13.17 -8.66
CA VAL A 178 -7.50 -12.69 -8.71
C VAL A 178 -6.75 -13.12 -7.44
N LEU A 179 -7.33 -12.90 -6.27
CA LEU A 179 -6.74 -13.31 -4.99
C LEU A 179 -6.51 -14.83 -4.93
N ALA A 180 -7.44 -15.64 -5.44
CA ALA A 180 -7.30 -17.08 -5.47
C ALA A 180 -6.18 -17.57 -6.42
N ARG A 181 -5.89 -16.84 -7.50
CA ARG A 181 -4.75 -17.10 -8.39
C ARG A 181 -3.42 -16.83 -7.70
N ASP A 182 -3.31 -15.72 -6.96
CA ASP A 182 -2.12 -15.38 -6.18
C ASP A 182 -1.88 -16.40 -5.05
N LYS A 183 -2.94 -16.90 -4.42
CA LYS A 183 -2.88 -18.02 -3.47
C LYS A 183 -2.20 -19.24 -4.05
N LYS A 184 -2.56 -19.66 -5.26
CA LYS A 184 -1.95 -20.82 -5.95
C LYS A 184 -0.47 -20.60 -6.28
N ARG A 185 -0.07 -19.37 -6.61
CA ARG A 185 1.33 -19.00 -6.90
C ARG A 185 2.20 -18.96 -5.64
N SER A 186 1.62 -18.58 -4.50
CA SER A 186 2.31 -18.40 -3.21
C SER A 186 2.31 -19.67 -2.33
N GLY A 187 2.04 -20.86 -2.89
CA GLY A 187 2.13 -22.11 -2.14
C GLY A 187 0.95 -22.42 -1.22
N GLY A 188 -0.21 -21.75 -1.42
CA GLY A 188 -1.47 -22.14 -0.77
C GLY A 188 -2.09 -21.14 0.19
N SER A 189 -1.41 -20.03 0.53
CA SER A 189 -2.00 -18.93 1.27
C SER A 189 -1.77 -17.59 0.58
N VAL A 190 -2.74 -16.66 0.66
CA VAL A 190 -2.50 -15.24 0.38
C VAL A 190 -2.30 -14.59 1.73
N PRO A 191 -1.05 -14.29 2.13
CA PRO A 191 -0.82 -13.69 3.42
C PRO A 191 -1.36 -12.26 3.42
N LEU A 192 -2.29 -11.99 4.33
CA LEU A 192 -2.75 -10.65 4.62
C LEU A 192 -1.89 -10.03 5.71
N VAL A 193 -1.72 -8.74 5.61
CA VAL A 193 -1.07 -7.93 6.64
C VAL A 193 -2.16 -7.23 7.43
N LEU A 194 -2.21 -7.46 8.74
CA LEU A 194 -3.20 -6.88 9.64
C LEU A 194 -2.57 -5.86 10.58
N VAL A 195 -3.41 -4.96 11.08
CA VAL A 195 -3.00 -3.85 11.96
C VAL A 195 -3.68 -4.00 13.30
N GLU A 196 -2.94 -4.23 14.36
CA GLU A 196 -3.47 -4.18 15.72
C GLU A 196 -3.57 -2.74 16.24
N ALA A 197 -2.52 -1.97 16.00
CA ALA A 197 -2.44 -0.54 16.25
C ALA A 197 -1.34 0.07 15.36
N PRO A 198 -1.28 1.39 15.16
CA PRO A 198 -0.13 2.00 14.52
C PRO A 198 1.19 1.63 15.20
N GLY A 199 2.11 1.04 14.44
CA GLY A 199 3.36 0.45 14.93
C GLY A 199 3.24 -1.03 15.32
N GLN A 200 2.07 -1.62 15.26
CA GLN A 200 1.81 -3.03 15.54
C GLN A 200 1.13 -3.66 14.32
N VAL A 201 1.93 -4.01 13.34
CA VAL A 201 1.51 -4.56 12.05
C VAL A 201 2.16 -5.91 11.86
N THR A 202 1.36 -6.93 11.56
CA THR A 202 1.83 -8.31 11.43
C THR A 202 1.41 -8.90 10.08
N PRO A 203 2.33 -9.56 9.36
CA PRO A 203 2.04 -10.28 8.12
C PRO A 203 1.62 -11.73 8.39
N GLY A 204 1.20 -12.42 7.34
CA GLY A 204 1.02 -13.87 7.37
C GLY A 204 -0.32 -14.35 7.90
N HIS A 205 -1.32 -13.46 8.02
CA HIS A 205 -2.65 -13.86 8.46
C HIS A 205 -3.43 -14.56 7.35
N GLU A 206 -3.95 -15.73 7.65
CA GLU A 206 -4.94 -16.42 6.82
C GLU A 206 -6.34 -16.06 7.33
N LEU A 207 -7.20 -15.60 6.42
CA LEU A 207 -8.57 -15.25 6.74
C LEU A 207 -9.56 -16.21 6.10
N ASP A 208 -10.73 -16.32 6.73
CA ASP A 208 -11.87 -16.97 6.11
C ASP A 208 -12.29 -16.21 4.84
N GLN A 209 -12.67 -16.97 3.81
CA GLN A 209 -13.13 -16.41 2.55
C GLN A 209 -14.40 -15.56 2.72
N ALA A 210 -15.26 -15.87 3.69
CA ALA A 210 -16.47 -15.10 3.96
C ALA A 210 -16.13 -13.72 4.57
N GLU A 211 -15.16 -13.64 5.49
CA GLU A 211 -14.69 -12.38 6.06
C GLU A 211 -14.04 -11.49 5.01
N LEU A 212 -13.18 -12.07 4.17
CA LEU A 212 -12.53 -11.36 3.08
C LEU A 212 -13.56 -10.82 2.07
N ARG A 213 -14.55 -11.65 1.68
CA ARG A 213 -15.66 -11.23 0.84
C ARG A 213 -16.41 -10.04 1.44
N ALA A 214 -16.81 -10.14 2.70
CA ALA A 214 -17.54 -9.09 3.39
C ALA A 214 -16.76 -7.75 3.42
N ALA A 215 -15.45 -7.80 3.66
CA ALA A 215 -14.62 -6.60 3.65
C ALA A 215 -14.50 -5.97 2.27
N ILE A 216 -14.46 -6.77 1.19
CA ILE A 216 -14.43 -6.30 -0.19
C ILE A 216 -15.81 -5.73 -0.59
N GLU A 217 -16.92 -6.38 -0.17
CA GLU A 217 -18.29 -5.90 -0.39
C GLU A 217 -18.53 -4.52 0.21
N GLU A 218 -18.06 -4.28 1.43
CA GLU A 218 -18.15 -2.95 2.06
C GLU A 218 -17.36 -1.86 1.32
N ALA A 219 -16.32 -2.22 0.60
CA ALA A 219 -15.52 -1.30 -0.20
C ALA A 219 -16.03 -1.14 -1.64
N HIS A 220 -17.04 -1.91 -2.06
CA HIS A 220 -17.63 -1.85 -3.38
C HIS A 220 -18.79 -0.85 -3.42
N SER A 221 -18.73 0.09 -4.37
CA SER A 221 -19.87 0.97 -4.71
C SER A 221 -20.57 0.36 -5.92
N GLY A 222 -21.67 -0.31 -5.70
CA GLY A 222 -22.48 -1.02 -6.70
C GLY A 222 -22.54 -0.45 -8.12
#